data_20556415e949c05a0c306fc4dd2b3fa8
#
_entry.id   20556415e949c05a0c306fc4dd2b3fa8
#
_cell.length_a   1.000
_cell.length_b   1.000
_cell.length_c   1.000
_cell.angle_alpha   90.00
_cell.angle_beta   90.00
_cell.angle_gamma   90.00
#
_symmetry.space_group_name_H-M   'P 1'
#
loop_
_entity.id
_entity.type
_entity.pdbx_description
1 polymer ?
#
loop_
_entity_poly.entity_id
_entity_poly.type
_entity_poly.pdbx_seq_one_letter_code
_entity_poly.pdbx_strand_id
1 'polypeptide(L)'
;MPTHLDEAIVKLSDKGVQNRLRAAMRKATLDALKKEGIELSPAEWGELTARMIAAKPGAKRPEGFFGDIADIVRTVIPTIASAFSDRRLKTNIVDCETRENGLRIVEFSYLGFTNRWRGLIAQDVLQTHPDAVVEDENGHLTVDYNGLNVSLQAAPAGKGFR
;
A
#
# COMPACT_ATOMS: atom_id res chain seq x y z
N MET A 1 12.75 34.92 -14.37
CA MET A 1 12.01 33.93 -15.16
C MET A 1 12.21 32.58 -14.50
N PRO A 2 11.16 31.86 -14.14
CA PRO A 2 11.31 30.50 -13.61
C PRO A 2 11.94 29.60 -14.68
N THR A 3 12.82 28.72 -14.26
CA THR A 3 13.44 27.71 -15.12
C THR A 3 12.47 26.55 -15.37
N HIS A 4 12.71 25.76 -16.41
CA HIS A 4 11.97 24.51 -16.63
C HIS A 4 12.00 23.57 -15.39
N LEU A 5 13.07 23.63 -14.63
CA LEU A 5 13.20 22.88 -13.38
C LEU A 5 12.22 23.40 -12.32
N ASP A 6 12.13 24.71 -12.16
CA ASP A 6 11.21 25.33 -11.19
C ASP A 6 9.76 25.00 -11.51
N GLU A 7 9.38 25.05 -12.78
CA GLU A 7 8.05 24.67 -13.24
C GLU A 7 7.75 23.18 -12.99
N ALA A 8 8.73 22.30 -13.22
CA ALA A 8 8.61 20.88 -12.96
C ALA A 8 8.44 20.61 -11.47
N ILE A 9 9.20 21.29 -10.61
CA ILE A 9 9.09 21.16 -9.15
C ILE A 9 7.68 21.55 -8.68
N VAL A 10 7.17 22.68 -9.17
CA VAL A 10 5.81 23.13 -8.84
C VAL A 10 4.77 22.10 -9.25
N LYS A 11 4.85 21.56 -10.47
CA LYS A 11 3.95 20.50 -10.94
C LYS A 11 4.05 19.23 -10.12
N LEU A 12 5.27 18.80 -9.77
CA LEU A 12 5.50 17.62 -8.96
C LEU A 12 5.05 17.79 -7.50
N SER A 13 4.91 19.02 -7.04
CA SER A 13 4.36 19.33 -5.71
C SER A 13 2.84 19.28 -5.66
N ASP A 14 2.17 19.29 -6.81
CA ASP A 14 0.71 19.17 -6.88
C ASP A 14 0.26 17.74 -6.57
N LYS A 15 -0.62 17.59 -5.58
CA LYS A 15 -1.12 16.27 -5.15
C LYS A 15 -1.87 15.52 -6.25
N GLY A 16 -2.62 16.22 -7.08
CA GLY A 16 -3.32 15.62 -8.21
C GLY A 16 -2.35 15.03 -9.23
N VAL A 17 -1.26 15.74 -9.53
CA VAL A 17 -0.19 15.24 -10.40
C VAL A 17 0.49 14.02 -9.79
N GLN A 18 0.84 14.08 -8.51
CA GLN A 18 1.46 12.95 -7.80
C GLN A 18 0.57 11.71 -7.85
N ASN A 19 -0.72 11.85 -7.62
CA ASN A 19 -1.68 10.73 -7.66
C ASN A 19 -1.78 10.12 -9.07
N ARG A 20 -1.84 10.95 -10.10
CA ARG A 20 -1.85 10.47 -11.49
C ARG A 20 -0.57 9.73 -11.86
N LEU A 21 0.58 10.25 -11.42
CA LEU A 21 1.88 9.58 -11.64
C LEU A 21 1.96 8.25 -10.91
N ARG A 22 1.53 8.18 -9.66
CA ARG A 22 1.50 6.92 -8.90
C ARG A 22 0.61 5.89 -9.58
N ALA A 23 -0.59 6.29 -10.02
CA ALA A 23 -1.50 5.39 -10.72
C ALA A 23 -0.91 4.88 -12.04
N ALA A 24 -0.27 5.76 -12.81
CA ALA A 24 0.39 5.41 -14.07
C ALA A 24 1.58 4.46 -13.84
N MET A 25 2.41 4.73 -12.85
CA MET A 25 3.56 3.89 -12.49
C MET A 25 3.09 2.50 -12.02
N ARG A 26 2.05 2.46 -11.21
CA ARG A 26 1.45 1.19 -10.77
C ARG A 26 0.95 0.36 -11.94
N LYS A 27 0.17 0.97 -12.84
CA LYS A 27 -0.34 0.30 -14.03
C LYS A 27 0.79 -0.25 -14.88
N ALA A 28 1.80 0.57 -15.19
CA ALA A 28 2.95 0.16 -15.97
C ALA A 28 3.69 -1.03 -15.34
N THR A 29 3.85 -1.01 -14.02
CA THR A 29 4.49 -2.10 -13.28
C THR A 29 3.65 -3.39 -13.32
N LEU A 30 2.34 -3.30 -13.09
CA LEU A 30 1.46 -4.47 -13.15
C LEU A 30 1.41 -5.06 -14.56
N ASP A 31 1.38 -4.23 -15.60
CA ASP A 31 1.43 -4.67 -16.99
C ASP A 31 2.75 -5.38 -17.32
N ALA A 32 3.88 -4.86 -16.81
CA ALA A 32 5.18 -5.47 -16.99
C ALA A 32 5.27 -6.83 -16.29
N LEU A 33 4.77 -6.95 -15.06
CA LEU A 33 4.71 -8.20 -14.31
C LEU A 33 3.83 -9.23 -15.02
N LYS A 34 2.71 -8.81 -15.56
CA LYS A 34 1.81 -9.66 -16.33
C LYS A 34 2.50 -10.23 -17.59
N LYS A 35 3.29 -9.42 -18.28
CA LYS A 35 4.10 -9.88 -19.41
C LYS A 35 5.11 -10.97 -19.05
N GLU A 36 5.60 -10.92 -17.81
CA GLU A 36 6.50 -11.95 -17.26
C GLU A 36 5.74 -13.16 -16.69
N GLY A 37 4.43 -13.23 -16.87
CA GLY A 37 3.60 -14.33 -16.37
C GLY A 37 3.26 -14.24 -14.88
N ILE A 38 3.49 -13.09 -14.26
CA ILE A 38 3.18 -12.86 -12.84
C ILE A 38 1.81 -12.17 -12.76
N GLU A 39 0.78 -12.95 -12.49
CA GLU A 39 -0.57 -12.47 -12.25
C GLU A 39 -1.00 -12.83 -10.83
N LEU A 40 -1.22 -11.81 -10.03
CA LEU A 40 -1.73 -11.93 -8.67
C LEU A 40 -3.06 -11.18 -8.56
N SER A 41 -3.97 -11.72 -7.76
CA SER A 41 -5.18 -11.01 -7.39
C SER A 41 -4.85 -9.78 -6.53
N PRO A 42 -5.75 -8.80 -6.44
CA PRO A 42 -5.54 -7.66 -5.54
C PRO A 42 -5.26 -8.05 -4.09
N ALA A 43 -5.93 -9.08 -3.56
CA ALA A 43 -5.67 -9.58 -2.21
C ALA A 43 -4.28 -10.21 -2.06
N GLU A 44 -3.82 -10.97 -3.06
CA GLU A 44 -2.46 -11.53 -3.10
C GLU A 44 -1.40 -10.43 -3.17
N TRP A 45 -1.63 -9.40 -3.96
CA TRP A 45 -0.74 -8.22 -3.99
C TRP A 45 -0.68 -7.51 -2.64
N GLY A 46 -1.82 -7.34 -1.99
CA GLY A 46 -1.89 -6.76 -0.64
C GLY A 46 -1.08 -7.56 0.36
N GLU A 47 -1.27 -8.87 0.39
CA GLU A 47 -0.52 -9.78 1.30
C GLU A 47 0.97 -9.78 0.99
N LEU A 48 1.37 -9.84 -0.28
CA LEU A 48 2.78 -9.78 -0.67
C LEU A 48 3.42 -8.47 -0.20
N THR A 49 2.77 -7.35 -0.47
CA THR A 49 3.20 -6.02 -0.04
C THR A 49 3.38 -5.94 1.47
N ALA A 50 2.39 -6.42 2.22
CA ALA A 50 2.42 -6.42 3.68
C ALA A 50 3.58 -7.27 4.23
N ARG A 51 3.83 -8.45 3.67
CA ARG A 51 4.97 -9.28 4.04
C ARG A 51 6.31 -8.59 3.82
N MET A 52 6.44 -7.88 2.71
CA MET A 52 7.67 -7.18 2.35
C MET A 52 7.93 -5.97 3.26
N ILE A 53 6.89 -5.22 3.60
CA ILE A 53 6.99 -4.09 4.53
C ILE A 53 7.37 -4.58 5.93
N ALA A 54 6.82 -5.71 6.37
CA ALA A 54 7.08 -6.29 7.68
C ALA A 54 8.43 -6.99 7.76
N ALA A 55 9.07 -7.31 6.64
CA ALA A 55 10.41 -7.89 6.62
C ALA A 55 11.40 -6.89 7.23
N LYS A 56 11.99 -7.24 8.37
CA LYS A 56 12.91 -6.35 9.11
C LYS A 56 14.13 -6.00 8.24
N PRO A 57 14.55 -4.74 8.21
CA PRO A 57 15.86 -4.37 7.63
C PRO A 57 16.96 -5.16 8.35
N GLY A 58 17.78 -5.91 7.62
CA GLY A 58 18.88 -6.72 8.18
C GLY A 58 18.57 -8.20 8.41
N ALA A 59 17.37 -8.70 8.10
CA ALA A 59 17.17 -10.13 7.93
C ALA A 59 18.14 -10.65 6.86
N LYS A 60 18.85 -11.74 7.13
CA LYS A 60 19.78 -12.35 6.16
C LYS A 60 19.05 -12.51 4.84
N ARG A 61 19.55 -11.81 3.81
CA ARG A 61 19.08 -12.01 2.44
C ARG A 61 19.28 -13.48 2.09
N PRO A 62 18.26 -14.20 1.63
CA PRO A 62 18.51 -15.46 0.97
C PRO A 62 19.47 -15.18 -0.20
N GLU A 63 20.61 -15.85 -0.23
CA GLU A 63 21.53 -15.73 -1.34
C GLU A 63 20.84 -16.19 -2.64
N GLY A 64 20.98 -15.40 -3.72
CA GLY A 64 20.49 -15.72 -5.05
C GLY A 64 19.23 -14.94 -5.45
N PHE A 65 18.36 -15.58 -6.20
CA PHE A 65 17.18 -15.06 -6.89
C PHE A 65 16.29 -14.08 -6.07
N PHE A 66 16.20 -14.24 -4.75
CA PHE A 66 15.42 -13.34 -3.88
C PHE A 66 16.13 -12.00 -3.57
N GLY A 67 17.43 -11.89 -3.77
CA GLY A 67 18.17 -10.64 -3.56
C GLY A 67 17.79 -9.57 -4.58
N ASP A 68 17.71 -9.96 -5.84
CA ASP A 68 17.36 -9.06 -6.95
C ASP A 68 15.87 -8.67 -6.90
N ILE A 69 15.02 -9.59 -6.51
CA ILE A 69 13.57 -9.31 -6.31
C ILE A 69 13.36 -8.33 -5.16
N ALA A 70 14.14 -8.42 -4.08
CA ALA A 70 14.01 -7.51 -2.95
C ALA A 70 14.26 -6.05 -3.35
N ASP A 71 15.19 -5.79 -4.25
CA ASP A 71 15.48 -4.42 -4.72
C ASP A 71 14.39 -3.91 -5.68
N ILE A 72 13.87 -4.75 -6.55
CA ILE A 72 12.71 -4.43 -7.41
C ILE A 72 11.49 -4.15 -6.54
N VAL A 73 11.24 -4.99 -5.57
CA VAL A 73 10.11 -4.88 -4.66
C VAL A 73 10.20 -3.62 -3.80
N ARG A 74 11.38 -3.24 -3.30
CA ARG A 74 11.57 -1.98 -2.57
C ARG A 74 11.28 -0.75 -3.42
N THR A 75 11.53 -0.82 -4.71
CA THR A 75 11.26 0.26 -5.66
C THR A 75 9.78 0.30 -6.06
N VAL A 76 9.17 -0.85 -6.21
CA VAL A 76 7.81 -1.04 -6.74
C VAL A 76 6.75 -1.02 -5.65
N ILE A 77 7.04 -1.59 -4.48
CA ILE A 77 6.07 -1.73 -3.39
C ILE A 77 5.52 -0.40 -2.86
N PRO A 78 6.31 0.66 -2.65
CA PRO A 78 5.72 1.93 -2.21
C PRO A 78 4.64 2.45 -3.17
N THR A 79 4.78 2.10 -4.45
CA THR A 79 3.81 2.46 -5.49
C THR A 79 2.57 1.56 -5.47
N ILE A 80 2.75 0.29 -5.12
CA ILE A 80 1.68 -0.72 -5.04
C ILE A 80 1.03 -0.75 -3.65
N ALA A 81 1.79 -0.48 -2.58
CA ALA A 81 1.31 -0.54 -1.20
C ALA A 81 0.12 0.36 -0.92
N SER A 82 0.06 1.53 -1.56
CA SER A 82 -1.09 2.42 -1.47
C SER A 82 -2.34 1.86 -2.18
N ALA A 83 -2.21 0.78 -2.95
CA ALA A 83 -3.26 0.28 -3.83
C ALA A 83 -4.29 -0.63 -3.16
N PHE A 84 -3.99 -1.21 -2.00
CA PHE A 84 -4.75 -2.35 -1.47
C PHE A 84 -5.28 -2.11 -0.06
N SER A 85 -5.92 -0.97 0.14
CA SER A 85 -6.58 -0.62 1.41
C SER A 85 -8.10 -0.74 1.36
N ASP A 86 -8.64 -1.25 0.27
CA ASP A 86 -10.08 -1.44 0.08
C ASP A 86 -10.61 -2.53 1.03
N ARG A 87 -11.71 -2.21 1.72
CA ARG A 87 -12.39 -3.13 2.65
C ARG A 87 -12.76 -4.46 2.00
N ARG A 88 -13.12 -4.46 0.72
CA ARG A 88 -13.54 -5.66 -0.02
C ARG A 88 -12.43 -6.72 -0.16
N LEU A 89 -11.16 -6.30 0.01
CA LEU A 89 -9.99 -7.19 -0.05
C LEU A 89 -9.57 -7.71 1.31
N LYS A 90 -10.26 -7.32 2.37
CA LYS A 90 -9.89 -7.58 3.76
C LYS A 90 -10.99 -8.34 4.49
N THR A 91 -10.57 -9.15 5.45
CA THR A 91 -11.47 -9.97 6.29
C THR A 91 -11.00 -9.94 7.75
N ASN A 92 -11.85 -10.40 8.66
CA ASN A 92 -11.56 -10.41 10.10
C ASN A 92 -11.08 -9.04 10.62
N ILE A 93 -11.81 -8.00 10.23
CA ILE A 93 -11.49 -6.60 10.56
C ILE A 93 -11.89 -6.34 12.02
N VAL A 94 -10.94 -5.87 12.82
CA VAL A 94 -11.11 -5.56 14.23
C VAL A 94 -10.57 -4.17 14.54
N ASP A 95 -11.35 -3.39 15.26
CA ASP A 95 -10.95 -2.06 15.70
C ASP A 95 -9.82 -2.12 16.72
N CYS A 96 -8.79 -1.30 16.51
CA CYS A 96 -7.67 -1.15 17.44
C CYS A 96 -7.70 0.19 18.15
N GLU A 97 -7.68 1.28 17.38
CA GLU A 97 -7.68 2.64 17.91
C GLU A 97 -8.27 3.62 16.90
N THR A 98 -8.75 4.74 17.38
CA THR A 98 -9.05 5.92 16.56
C THR A 98 -8.16 7.06 17.01
N ARG A 99 -7.40 7.62 16.07
CA ARG A 99 -6.50 8.74 16.33
C ARG A 99 -7.27 10.06 16.45
N GLU A 100 -6.64 11.07 17.04
CA GLU A 100 -7.22 12.41 17.23
C GLU A 100 -7.68 13.04 15.90
N ASN A 101 -6.99 12.75 14.80
CA ASN A 101 -7.35 13.22 13.46
C ASN A 101 -8.50 12.44 12.79
N GLY A 102 -9.13 11.50 13.51
CA GLY A 102 -10.24 10.69 13.02
C GLY A 102 -9.83 9.43 12.27
N LEU A 103 -8.54 9.15 12.09
CA LEU A 103 -8.07 7.93 11.44
C LEU A 103 -8.30 6.72 12.34
N ARG A 104 -9.04 5.76 11.82
CA ARG A 104 -9.32 4.48 12.49
C ARG A 104 -8.28 3.45 12.08
N ILE A 105 -7.54 2.93 13.05
CA ILE A 105 -6.58 1.85 12.86
C ILE A 105 -7.25 0.52 13.18
N VAL A 106 -7.11 -0.43 12.29
CA VAL A 106 -7.73 -1.75 12.40
C VAL A 106 -6.70 -2.85 12.21
N GLU A 107 -7.02 -4.03 12.75
CA GLU A 107 -6.35 -5.27 12.40
C GLU A 107 -7.21 -6.06 11.42
N PHE A 108 -6.56 -6.70 10.47
CA PHE A 108 -7.25 -7.44 9.40
C PHE A 108 -6.36 -8.52 8.80
N SER A 109 -6.97 -9.38 8.00
CA SER A 109 -6.25 -10.27 7.07
C SER A 109 -6.69 -9.96 5.65
N TYR A 110 -5.83 -10.18 4.68
CA TYR A 110 -6.25 -10.18 3.29
C TYR A 110 -7.04 -11.45 2.97
N LEU A 111 -7.98 -11.36 2.04
CA LEU A 111 -8.79 -12.50 1.62
C LEU A 111 -7.92 -13.67 1.16
N GLY A 112 -8.17 -14.84 1.73
CA GLY A 112 -7.41 -16.06 1.43
C GLY A 112 -6.13 -16.25 2.24
N PHE A 113 -5.81 -15.32 3.14
CA PHE A 113 -4.61 -15.36 3.96
C PHE A 113 -4.94 -15.31 5.46
N THR A 114 -4.06 -15.89 6.28
CA THR A 114 -4.23 -15.94 7.73
C THR A 114 -3.36 -14.93 8.49
N ASN A 115 -2.35 -14.36 7.83
CA ASN A 115 -1.52 -13.31 8.44
C ASN A 115 -2.36 -12.12 8.86
N ARG A 116 -2.07 -11.58 10.04
CA ARG A 116 -2.75 -10.40 10.60
C ARG A 116 -1.90 -9.17 10.40
N TRP A 117 -2.54 -8.13 9.90
CA TRP A 117 -1.93 -6.84 9.62
C TRP A 117 -2.66 -5.73 10.38
N ARG A 118 -1.95 -4.65 10.62
CA ARG A 118 -2.49 -3.45 11.27
C ARG A 118 -2.34 -2.26 10.32
N GLY A 119 -3.44 -1.61 10.00
CA GLY A 119 -3.44 -0.51 9.04
C GLY A 119 -4.81 0.16 8.91
N LEU A 120 -5.05 0.73 7.74
CA LEU A 120 -6.23 1.54 7.43
C LEU A 120 -7.21 0.81 6.50
N ILE A 121 -8.47 1.21 6.57
CA ILE A 121 -9.51 0.87 5.60
C ILE A 121 -9.79 2.10 4.75
N ALA A 122 -9.67 1.97 3.43
CA ALA A 122 -9.81 3.10 2.51
C ALA A 122 -11.17 3.78 2.60
N GLN A 123 -12.25 3.03 2.77
CA GLN A 123 -13.59 3.56 2.92
C GLN A 123 -13.75 4.44 4.17
N ASP A 124 -13.07 4.09 5.26
CA ASP A 124 -13.06 4.90 6.48
C ASP A 124 -12.24 6.18 6.28
N VAL A 125 -11.08 6.08 5.64
CA VAL A 125 -10.21 7.22 5.32
C VAL A 125 -10.92 8.21 4.40
N LEU A 126 -11.68 7.72 3.44
CA LEU A 126 -12.46 8.55 2.51
C LEU A 126 -13.40 9.52 3.22
N GLN A 127 -13.94 9.13 4.37
CA GLN A 127 -14.86 9.97 5.16
C GLN A 127 -14.16 11.12 5.89
N THR A 128 -12.89 10.96 6.25
CA THR A 128 -12.14 11.93 7.04
C THR A 128 -11.03 12.62 6.25
N HIS A 129 -10.41 11.90 5.33
CA HIS A 129 -9.26 12.37 4.53
C HIS A 129 -9.44 11.97 3.06
N PRO A 130 -10.44 12.52 2.36
CA PRO A 130 -10.74 12.11 0.98
C PRO A 130 -9.58 12.35 0.01
N ASP A 131 -8.73 13.35 0.27
CA ASP A 131 -7.56 13.64 -0.57
C ASP A 131 -6.48 12.56 -0.51
N ALA A 132 -6.52 11.68 0.49
CA ALA A 132 -5.58 10.58 0.64
C ALA A 132 -6.06 9.29 -0.01
N VAL A 133 -7.25 9.26 -0.59
CA VAL A 133 -7.87 8.08 -1.20
C VAL A 133 -8.00 8.27 -2.70
N VAL A 134 -7.56 7.27 -3.46
CA VAL A 134 -7.67 7.23 -4.92
C VAL A 134 -8.31 5.92 -5.33
N GLU A 135 -9.24 5.98 -6.27
CA GLU A 135 -9.83 4.80 -6.89
C GLU A 135 -8.96 4.34 -8.06
N ASP A 136 -8.68 3.04 -8.14
CA ASP A 136 -7.95 2.46 -9.26
C ASP A 136 -8.86 2.14 -10.45
N GLU A 137 -8.27 1.63 -11.53
CA GLU A 137 -8.99 1.29 -12.76
C GLU A 137 -10.06 0.21 -12.57
N ASN A 138 -9.90 -0.64 -11.56
CA ASN A 138 -10.81 -1.74 -11.24
C ASN A 138 -11.85 -1.36 -10.17
N GLY A 139 -11.89 -0.10 -9.76
CA GLY A 139 -12.80 0.39 -8.73
C GLY A 139 -12.37 0.09 -7.30
N HIS A 140 -11.13 -0.34 -7.08
CA HIS A 140 -10.58 -0.53 -5.74
C HIS A 140 -10.05 0.79 -5.19
N LEU A 141 -10.29 1.04 -3.90
CA LEU A 141 -9.80 2.22 -3.22
C LEU A 141 -8.39 2.00 -2.67
N THR A 142 -7.56 3.01 -2.83
CA THR A 142 -6.17 3.05 -2.40
C THR A 142 -5.95 4.21 -1.44
N VAL A 143 -5.02 4.07 -0.51
CA VAL A 143 -4.72 5.09 0.50
C VAL A 143 -3.26 5.50 0.44
N ASP A 144 -2.99 6.79 0.49
CA ASP A 144 -1.65 7.33 0.67
C ASP A 144 -1.24 7.29 2.15
N TYR A 145 -0.67 6.16 2.57
CA TYR A 145 -0.19 5.96 3.94
C TYR A 145 0.87 7.00 4.35
N ASN A 146 1.77 7.35 3.44
CA ASN A 146 2.84 8.30 3.73
C ASN A 146 2.29 9.70 4.01
N GLY A 147 1.31 10.14 3.24
CA GLY A 147 0.64 11.42 3.45
C GLY A 147 -0.12 11.51 4.77
N LEU A 148 -0.55 10.37 5.30
CA LEU A 148 -1.25 10.26 6.59
C LEU A 148 -0.33 9.95 7.77
N ASN A 149 0.96 9.76 7.52
CA ASN A 149 1.94 9.37 8.54
C ASN A 149 1.55 8.09 9.30
N VAL A 150 1.05 7.11 8.56
CA VAL A 150 0.68 5.77 9.06
C VAL A 150 1.49 4.72 8.32
N SER A 151 1.90 3.69 9.02
CA SER A 151 2.59 2.54 8.43
C SER A 151 1.74 1.28 8.53
N LEU A 152 1.71 0.50 7.47
CA LEU A 152 1.19 -0.86 7.52
C LEU A 152 2.17 -1.72 8.31
N GLN A 153 1.68 -2.44 9.31
CA GLN A 153 2.51 -3.24 10.23
C GLN A 153 1.92 -4.64 10.40
N ALA A 154 2.78 -5.59 10.74
CA ALA A 154 2.30 -6.87 11.27
C ALA A 154 1.57 -6.62 12.59
N ALA A 155 0.42 -7.24 12.76
CA ALA A 155 -0.29 -7.19 14.03
C ALA A 155 0.52 -7.89 15.13
N PRO A 156 0.49 -7.37 16.39
CA PRO A 156 1.24 -8.01 17.47
C PRO A 156 0.79 -9.44 17.69
N ALA A 157 1.75 -10.34 17.82
CA ALA A 157 1.46 -11.74 18.15
C ALA A 157 0.90 -11.84 19.56
N GLY A 158 -0.14 -12.66 19.76
CA GLY A 158 -0.51 -13.17 21.08
C GLY A 158 -1.76 -12.63 21.74
N LYS A 159 -2.59 -11.81 21.09
CA LYS A 159 -3.99 -11.66 21.50
C LYS A 159 -4.85 -12.44 20.50
N GLY A 160 -4.77 -13.76 20.61
CA GLY A 160 -5.60 -14.63 19.84
C GLY A 160 -7.07 -14.34 20.12
N PHE A 161 -7.87 -14.31 19.08
CA PHE A 161 -9.31 -14.38 19.22
C PHE A 161 -9.66 -15.69 19.92
N ARG A 162 -10.29 -15.54 21.02
CA ARG A 162 -11.06 -16.64 21.57
C ARG A 162 -12.50 -16.49 21.16
#